data_839e6f3a54edb72d0c36f3928fd41348
#
_entry.id   839e6f3a54edb72d0c36f3928fd41348
#
_cell.length_a   1.000
_cell.length_b   1.000
_cell.length_c   1.000
_cell.angle_alpha   90.00
_cell.angle_beta   90.00
_cell.angle_gamma   90.00
#
_symmetry.space_group_name_H-M   'P 1'
#
loop_
_entity.id
_entity.type
_entity.pdbx_description
1 polymer ?
#
loop_
_entity_poly.entity_id
_entity_poly.type
_entity_poly.pdbx_seq_one_letter_code
_entity_poly.pdbx_strand_id
1 'polypeptide(L)'
;MRIIPISQEECIEMLQRVSIGRLACSLNDQPYVVPVAFSYEPGHLHFFSTFGQKIEWMRQNPKLCLQADEIGNRSNWTSVVVTGTYLELREPQYTYEREHAQKQLAQHSRYWQNPLAERREQTSDLAMELVFFRLDITSMSGLRAMPEAE
;
A
#
# COMPACT_ATOMS: atom_id res chain seq x y z
N MET A 1 8.18 28.19 3.42
CA MET A 1 7.63 26.85 3.69
C MET A 1 8.36 26.23 4.87
N ARG A 2 7.61 25.64 5.75
CA ARG A 2 8.14 24.96 6.93
C ARG A 2 7.77 23.47 6.85
N ILE A 3 8.73 22.59 7.08
CA ILE A 3 8.51 21.14 7.06
C ILE A 3 8.75 20.61 8.47
N ILE A 4 7.75 19.95 9.03
CA ILE A 4 7.78 19.42 10.39
C ILE A 4 7.42 17.94 10.41
N PRO A 5 7.99 17.18 11.36
CA PRO A 5 7.54 15.80 11.57
C PRO A 5 6.14 15.78 12.16
N ILE A 6 5.38 14.74 11.81
CA ILE A 6 4.07 14.49 12.41
C ILE A 6 4.14 13.28 13.35
N SER A 7 3.16 13.18 14.25
CA SER A 7 3.11 12.09 15.22
C SER A 7 2.72 10.76 14.56
N GLN A 8 2.98 9.65 15.28
CA GLN A 8 2.54 8.33 14.85
C GLN A 8 1.02 8.28 14.66
N GLU A 9 0.29 8.91 15.58
CA GLU A 9 -1.17 8.98 15.52
C GLU A 9 -1.64 9.69 14.25
N GLU A 10 -1.01 10.81 13.90
CA GLU A 10 -1.33 11.54 12.66
C GLU A 10 -1.00 10.73 11.41
N CYS A 11 0.09 9.95 11.44
CA CYS A 11 0.41 9.03 10.37
C CYS A 11 -0.70 7.99 10.17
N ILE A 12 -1.18 7.38 11.26
CA ILE A 12 -2.24 6.39 11.23
C ILE A 12 -3.54 6.99 10.68
N GLU A 13 -3.91 8.18 11.15
CA GLU A 13 -5.10 8.88 10.66
C GLU A 13 -5.05 9.09 9.15
N MET A 14 -3.89 9.47 8.64
CA MET A 14 -3.73 9.66 7.20
C MET A 14 -3.83 8.34 6.43
N LEU A 15 -3.22 7.27 6.93
CA LEU A 15 -3.31 5.95 6.30
C LEU A 15 -4.73 5.38 6.29
N GLN A 16 -5.55 5.74 7.27
CA GLN A 16 -6.95 5.36 7.31
C GLN A 16 -7.81 6.13 6.29
N ARG A 17 -7.38 7.32 5.93
CA ARG A 17 -8.11 8.25 5.07
C ARG A 17 -7.76 8.07 3.58
N VAL A 18 -6.48 7.79 3.30
CA VAL A 18 -5.95 7.66 1.94
C VAL A 18 -6.09 6.21 1.48
N SER A 19 -6.46 6.00 0.21
CA SER A 19 -6.69 4.66 -0.34
C SER A 19 -5.65 4.21 -1.37
N ILE A 20 -4.81 5.14 -1.85
CA ILE A 20 -3.77 4.86 -2.83
C ILE A 20 -2.42 5.29 -2.27
N GLY A 21 -1.43 4.42 -2.40
CA GLY A 21 -0.05 4.71 -2.06
C GLY A 21 0.89 4.20 -3.13
N ARG A 22 2.18 4.31 -2.87
CA ARG A 22 3.23 3.77 -3.73
C ARG A 22 3.97 2.72 -2.94
N LEU A 23 3.92 1.49 -3.46
CA LEU A 23 4.58 0.36 -2.86
C LEU A 23 5.94 0.16 -3.52
N ALA A 24 6.98 0.11 -2.71
CA ALA A 24 8.35 -0.09 -3.18
C ALA A 24 8.89 -1.41 -2.68
N CYS A 25 9.57 -2.12 -3.54
CA CYS A 25 10.31 -3.33 -3.24
C CYS A 25 11.63 -3.32 -4.00
N SER A 26 12.49 -4.28 -3.71
CA SER A 26 13.77 -4.37 -4.40
C SER A 26 14.24 -5.81 -4.49
N LEU A 27 15.07 -6.09 -5.48
CA LEU A 27 15.73 -7.38 -5.64
C LEU A 27 17.09 -7.15 -6.31
N ASN A 28 18.15 -7.71 -5.73
CA ASN A 28 19.52 -7.57 -6.25
C ASN A 28 19.89 -6.10 -6.50
N ASP A 29 19.59 -5.25 -5.52
CA ASP A 29 19.84 -3.80 -5.56
C ASP A 29 19.05 -3.03 -6.63
N GLN A 30 18.09 -3.68 -7.32
CA GLN A 30 17.22 -3.01 -8.26
C GLN A 30 15.93 -2.59 -7.53
N PRO A 31 15.65 -1.28 -7.42
CA PRO A 31 14.40 -0.82 -6.83
C PRO A 31 13.24 -0.89 -7.83
N TYR A 32 12.03 -1.00 -7.29
CA TYR A 32 10.81 -1.03 -8.08
C TYR A 32 9.69 -0.37 -7.28
N VAL A 33 8.92 0.52 -7.90
CA VAL A 33 7.83 1.24 -7.22
C VAL A 33 6.62 1.34 -8.14
N VAL A 34 5.43 1.09 -7.57
CA VAL A 34 4.16 1.16 -8.31
C VAL A 34 3.07 1.73 -7.42
N PRO A 35 2.06 2.41 -8.00
CA PRO A 35 0.87 2.78 -7.24
C PRO A 35 0.03 1.54 -6.89
N VAL A 36 -0.53 1.53 -5.69
CA VAL A 36 -1.34 0.41 -5.21
C VAL A 36 -2.49 0.92 -4.35
N ALA A 37 -3.59 0.18 -4.35
CA ALA A 37 -4.64 0.36 -3.35
C ALA A 37 -4.23 -0.39 -2.08
N PHE A 38 -4.56 0.17 -0.93
CA PHE A 38 -4.25 -0.45 0.35
C PHE A 38 -5.32 -0.12 1.39
N SER A 39 -5.36 -0.90 2.47
CA SER A 39 -6.15 -0.58 3.64
C SER A 39 -5.31 -0.76 4.90
N TYR A 40 -5.49 0.14 5.86
CA TYR A 40 -4.80 0.11 7.13
C TYR A 40 -5.56 -0.73 8.16
N GLU A 41 -4.83 -1.57 8.87
CA GLU A 41 -5.29 -2.27 10.08
C GLU A 41 -4.21 -2.08 11.15
N PRO A 42 -4.55 -2.13 12.45
CA PRO A 42 -3.51 -2.00 13.47
C PRO A 42 -2.36 -2.98 13.26
N GLY A 43 -1.17 -2.43 13.04
CA GLY A 43 0.05 -3.20 12.85
C GLY A 43 0.37 -3.60 11.42
N HIS A 44 -0.55 -3.45 10.47
CA HIS A 44 -0.26 -3.86 9.10
C HIS A 44 -1.14 -3.17 8.05
N LEU A 45 -0.68 -3.25 6.80
CA LEU A 45 -1.42 -2.78 5.64
C LEU A 45 -1.77 -3.99 4.78
N HIS A 46 -2.99 -4.01 4.25
CA HIS A 46 -3.45 -5.05 3.33
C HIS A 46 -3.45 -4.54 1.90
N PHE A 47 -3.09 -5.44 0.98
CA PHE A 47 -2.99 -5.16 -0.45
C PHE A 47 -3.51 -6.33 -1.27
N PHE A 48 -3.81 -6.08 -2.53
CA PHE A 48 -4.00 -7.13 -3.53
C PHE A 48 -3.24 -6.77 -4.80
N SER A 49 -2.92 -7.79 -5.57
CA SER A 49 -2.28 -7.62 -6.87
C SER A 49 -2.54 -8.85 -7.72
N THR A 50 -2.42 -8.70 -9.03
CA THR A 50 -2.26 -9.86 -9.89
C THR A 50 -0.83 -10.36 -9.78
N PHE A 51 -0.62 -11.67 -10.02
CA PHE A 51 0.73 -12.24 -10.02
C PHE A 51 1.60 -11.56 -11.08
N GLY A 52 2.85 -11.30 -10.76
CA GLY A 52 3.80 -10.66 -11.66
C GLY A 52 5.12 -10.38 -10.98
N GLN A 53 5.94 -9.50 -11.58
CA GLN A 53 7.29 -9.19 -11.11
C GLN A 53 7.31 -8.75 -9.66
N LYS A 54 6.40 -7.87 -9.25
CA LYS A 54 6.32 -7.36 -7.89
C LYS A 54 6.18 -8.50 -6.87
N ILE A 55 5.26 -9.43 -7.13
CA ILE A 55 5.02 -10.56 -6.22
C ILE A 55 6.25 -11.47 -6.15
N GLU A 56 6.85 -11.79 -7.30
CA GLU A 56 8.06 -12.62 -7.33
C GLU A 56 9.20 -11.98 -6.53
N TRP A 57 9.39 -10.67 -6.67
CA TRP A 57 10.43 -9.96 -5.96
C TRP A 57 10.19 -9.93 -4.45
N MET A 58 8.94 -9.69 -4.04
CA MET A 58 8.59 -9.64 -2.62
C MET A 58 8.68 -11.01 -1.94
N ARG A 59 8.45 -12.09 -2.70
CA ARG A 59 8.66 -13.45 -2.18
C ARG A 59 10.14 -13.72 -1.89
N GLN A 60 11.04 -13.16 -2.68
CA GLN A 60 12.49 -13.34 -2.51
C GLN A 60 13.09 -12.35 -1.54
N ASN A 61 12.64 -11.10 -1.56
CA ASN A 61 13.07 -10.05 -0.63
C ASN A 61 11.83 -9.42 0.00
N PRO A 62 11.51 -9.79 1.25
CA PRO A 62 10.27 -9.34 1.88
C PRO A 62 10.31 -7.92 2.43
N LYS A 63 11.40 -7.20 2.32
CA LYS A 63 11.50 -5.83 2.81
C LYS A 63 10.75 -4.88 1.89
N LEU A 64 9.75 -4.17 2.44
CA LEU A 64 8.86 -3.28 1.69
C LEU A 64 8.84 -1.89 2.27
N CYS A 65 8.46 -0.95 1.42
CA CYS A 65 8.17 0.42 1.81
C CYS A 65 6.88 0.87 1.12
N LEU A 66 5.99 1.50 1.88
CA LEU A 66 4.82 2.18 1.31
C LEU A 66 4.93 3.67 1.60
N GLN A 67 4.73 4.50 0.58
CA GLN A 67 4.60 5.94 0.73
C GLN A 67 3.18 6.33 0.36
N ALA A 68 2.56 7.19 1.18
CA ALA A 68 1.25 7.77 0.89
C ALA A 68 1.31 9.26 1.19
N ASP A 69 0.54 10.06 0.45
CA ASP A 69 0.54 11.50 0.63
C ASP A 69 -0.82 12.12 0.37
N GLU A 70 -0.96 13.34 0.88
CA GLU A 70 -2.03 14.26 0.54
C GLU A 70 -1.36 15.56 0.14
N ILE A 71 -1.51 15.97 -1.11
CA ILE A 71 -0.86 17.15 -1.66
C ILE A 71 -1.91 18.17 -2.03
N GLY A 72 -1.98 19.29 -1.26
CA GLY A 72 -2.83 20.43 -1.62
C GLY A 72 -2.14 21.32 -2.64
N ASN A 73 -0.92 21.74 -2.33
CA ASN A 73 -0.04 22.46 -3.24
C ASN A 73 1.40 22.28 -2.76
N ARG A 74 2.37 22.91 -3.41
CA ARG A 74 3.79 22.68 -3.10
C ARG A 74 4.22 23.17 -1.71
N SER A 75 3.44 23.99 -1.03
CA SER A 75 3.72 24.41 0.36
C SER A 75 2.74 23.85 1.38
N ASN A 76 1.86 22.95 0.97
CA ASN A 76 0.86 22.36 1.85
C ASN A 76 0.64 20.90 1.45
N TRP A 77 1.42 20.01 2.08
CA TRP A 77 1.32 18.57 1.83
C TRP A 77 1.69 17.78 3.08
N THR A 78 1.23 16.56 3.13
CA THR A 78 1.60 15.58 4.17
C THR A 78 2.03 14.29 3.47
N SER A 79 3.13 13.71 3.93
CA SER A 79 3.65 12.45 3.39
C SER A 79 3.98 11.51 4.53
N VAL A 80 3.61 10.24 4.39
CA VAL A 80 3.90 9.18 5.35
C VAL A 80 4.67 8.07 4.65
N VAL A 81 5.71 7.57 5.31
CA VAL A 81 6.48 6.42 4.84
C VAL A 81 6.38 5.31 5.87
N VAL A 82 5.98 4.14 5.41
CA VAL A 82 5.85 2.93 6.22
C VAL A 82 6.85 1.90 5.71
N THR A 83 7.67 1.35 6.60
CA THR A 83 8.54 0.23 6.25
C THR A 83 8.09 -1.03 6.97
N GLY A 84 8.31 -2.17 6.36
CA GLY A 84 7.92 -3.43 6.96
C GLY A 84 8.25 -4.61 6.09
N THR A 85 7.59 -5.73 6.39
CA THR A 85 7.87 -7.01 5.75
C THR A 85 6.64 -7.59 5.10
N TYR A 86 6.84 -8.26 3.98
CA TYR A 86 5.82 -8.92 3.18
C TYR A 86 5.40 -10.24 3.81
N LEU A 87 4.08 -10.46 3.88
CA LEU A 87 3.52 -11.77 4.21
C LEU A 87 2.35 -12.03 3.27
N GLU A 88 2.43 -13.10 2.50
CA GLU A 88 1.39 -13.48 1.55
C GLU A 88 0.27 -14.22 2.27
N LEU A 89 -0.97 -13.81 2.00
CA LEU A 89 -2.15 -14.41 2.64
C LEU A 89 -2.63 -15.61 1.83
N ARG A 90 -1.93 -16.72 1.99
CA ARG A 90 -2.23 -17.98 1.28
C ARG A 90 -3.31 -18.78 1.98
N GLU A 91 -4.13 -19.46 1.19
CA GLU A 91 -5.10 -20.42 1.70
C GLU A 91 -4.43 -21.79 1.90
N PRO A 92 -4.88 -22.60 2.86
CA PRO A 92 -5.99 -22.37 3.79
C PRO A 92 -5.61 -21.61 5.05
N GLN A 93 -4.33 -21.36 5.30
CA GLN A 93 -3.83 -20.81 6.56
C GLN A 93 -4.40 -19.41 6.83
N TYR A 94 -4.51 -18.56 5.81
CA TYR A 94 -4.91 -17.17 5.95
C TYR A 94 -6.26 -16.88 5.27
N THR A 95 -7.11 -17.88 5.09
CA THR A 95 -8.39 -17.71 4.38
C THR A 95 -9.25 -16.61 5.01
N TYR A 96 -9.39 -16.61 6.32
CA TYR A 96 -10.21 -15.63 7.02
C TYR A 96 -9.67 -14.19 6.85
N GLU A 97 -8.37 -14.02 7.05
CA GLU A 97 -7.74 -12.68 6.90
C GLU A 97 -7.82 -12.21 5.44
N ARG A 98 -7.65 -13.12 4.49
CA ARG A 98 -7.78 -12.81 3.07
C ARG A 98 -9.18 -12.31 2.72
N GLU A 99 -10.22 -12.94 3.23
CA GLU A 99 -11.59 -12.50 3.04
C GLU A 99 -11.85 -11.13 3.66
N HIS A 100 -11.32 -10.91 4.86
CA HIS A 100 -11.42 -9.62 5.54
C HIS A 100 -10.72 -8.52 4.74
N ALA A 101 -9.50 -8.78 4.26
CA ALA A 101 -8.74 -7.84 3.43
C ALA A 101 -9.50 -7.50 2.16
N GLN A 102 -10.10 -8.48 1.51
CA GLN A 102 -10.90 -8.27 0.31
C GLN A 102 -12.07 -7.33 0.56
N LYS A 103 -12.78 -7.51 1.66
CA LYS A 103 -13.90 -6.64 2.03
C LYS A 103 -13.44 -5.21 2.31
N GLN A 104 -12.36 -5.06 3.07
CA GLN A 104 -11.84 -3.75 3.43
C GLN A 104 -11.35 -2.98 2.20
N LEU A 105 -10.63 -3.64 1.32
CA LEU A 105 -10.14 -3.02 0.09
C LEU A 105 -11.30 -2.62 -0.83
N ALA A 106 -12.32 -3.45 -0.96
CA ALA A 106 -13.49 -3.15 -1.79
C ALA A 106 -14.28 -1.95 -1.27
N GLN A 107 -14.35 -1.76 0.06
CA GLN A 107 -15.06 -0.63 0.68
C GLN A 107 -14.24 0.65 0.66
N HIS A 108 -12.92 0.53 0.81
CA HIS A 108 -12.03 1.67 1.00
C HIS A 108 -11.60 2.32 -0.31
N SER A 109 -11.51 1.57 -1.40
CA SER A 109 -10.98 2.06 -2.66
C SER A 109 -11.98 1.97 -3.81
N ARG A 110 -12.20 3.11 -4.49
CA ARG A 110 -12.98 3.18 -5.73
C ARG A 110 -12.30 2.41 -6.87
N TYR A 111 -10.99 2.22 -6.77
CA TYR A 111 -10.18 1.62 -7.82
C TYR A 111 -10.12 0.10 -7.74
N TRP A 112 -10.78 -0.48 -6.73
CA TRP A 112 -10.76 -1.91 -6.50
C TRP A 112 -11.30 -2.73 -7.68
N GLN A 113 -12.48 -2.39 -8.17
CA GLN A 113 -13.17 -3.22 -9.17
C GLN A 113 -12.75 -2.91 -10.61
N ASN A 114 -12.53 -1.64 -10.93
CA ASN A 114 -12.30 -1.23 -12.32
C ASN A 114 -11.03 -1.80 -12.93
N PRO A 115 -9.85 -1.73 -12.30
CA PRO A 115 -8.65 -2.33 -12.90
C PRO A 115 -8.74 -3.84 -13.01
N LEU A 116 -9.40 -4.52 -12.08
CA LEU A 116 -9.58 -5.96 -12.13
C LEU A 116 -10.53 -6.38 -13.24
N ALA A 117 -11.64 -5.66 -13.39
CA ALA A 117 -12.61 -5.94 -14.46
C ALA A 117 -11.98 -5.74 -15.83
N GLU A 118 -11.27 -4.64 -16.03
CA GLU A 118 -10.57 -4.35 -17.28
C GLU A 118 -9.56 -5.44 -17.62
N ARG A 119 -8.78 -5.88 -16.64
CA ARG A 119 -7.80 -6.94 -16.86
C ARG A 119 -8.43 -8.28 -17.19
N ARG A 120 -9.55 -8.60 -16.57
CA ARG A 120 -10.29 -9.85 -16.87
C ARG A 120 -10.82 -9.87 -18.29
N GLU A 121 -11.20 -8.73 -18.82
CA GLU A 121 -11.64 -8.61 -20.21
C GLU A 121 -10.49 -8.73 -21.21
N GLN A 122 -9.29 -8.29 -20.82
CA GLN A 122 -8.13 -8.24 -21.70
C GLN A 122 -7.29 -9.50 -21.71
N THR A 123 -7.37 -10.33 -20.67
CA THR A 123 -6.54 -11.53 -20.55
C THR A 123 -7.42 -12.77 -20.39
N SER A 124 -6.93 -13.91 -20.88
CA SER A 124 -7.59 -15.20 -20.64
C SER A 124 -7.58 -15.51 -19.14
N ASP A 125 -8.59 -16.19 -18.66
CA ASP A 125 -8.83 -16.51 -17.24
C ASP A 125 -7.64 -17.17 -16.54
N LEU A 126 -6.75 -17.81 -17.28
CA LEU A 126 -5.59 -18.53 -16.74
C LEU A 126 -4.48 -17.60 -16.23
N ALA A 127 -4.46 -16.32 -16.63
CA ALA A 127 -3.39 -15.39 -16.30
C ALA A 127 -3.68 -14.52 -15.08
N MET A 128 -4.87 -14.64 -14.47
CA MET A 128 -5.36 -13.72 -13.47
C MET A 128 -5.42 -14.33 -12.07
N GLU A 129 -4.28 -14.82 -11.58
CA GLU A 129 -4.19 -15.22 -10.19
C GLU A 129 -4.13 -13.98 -9.30
N LEU A 130 -5.10 -13.83 -8.39
CA LEU A 130 -5.11 -12.75 -7.42
C LEU A 130 -4.29 -13.14 -6.20
N VAL A 131 -3.40 -12.25 -5.81
CA VAL A 131 -2.56 -12.42 -4.63
C VAL A 131 -2.95 -11.35 -3.61
N PHE A 132 -3.32 -11.78 -2.40
CA PHE A 132 -3.53 -10.90 -1.26
C PHE A 132 -2.33 -11.00 -0.34
N PHE A 133 -1.86 -9.87 0.14
CA PHE A 133 -0.71 -9.83 1.02
C PHE A 133 -0.82 -8.67 2.00
N ARG A 134 0.00 -8.73 3.03
CA ARG A 134 0.09 -7.65 3.99
C ARG A 134 1.53 -7.21 4.17
N LEU A 135 1.69 -5.96 4.55
CA LEU A 135 2.95 -5.40 5.03
C LEU A 135 2.85 -5.32 6.54
N ASP A 136 3.68 -6.09 7.22
CA ASP A 136 3.77 -6.01 8.68
C ASP A 136 4.66 -4.83 9.04
N ILE A 137 4.10 -3.84 9.73
CA ILE A 137 4.74 -2.54 9.95
C ILE A 137 5.88 -2.66 10.97
N THR A 138 7.09 -2.27 10.57
CA THR A 138 8.24 -2.17 11.47
C THR A 138 8.54 -0.74 11.88
N SER A 139 8.29 0.22 11.00
CA SER A 139 8.45 1.65 11.33
C SER A 139 7.54 2.51 10.46
N MET A 140 7.24 3.68 10.96
CA MET A 140 6.39 4.64 10.29
C MET A 140 6.82 6.05 10.67
N SER A 141 6.92 6.94 9.69
CA SER A 141 7.24 8.34 9.91
C SER A 141 6.51 9.21 8.92
N GLY A 142 6.32 10.46 9.27
CA GLY A 142 5.65 11.39 8.38
C GLY A 142 6.14 12.81 8.52
N LEU A 143 5.95 13.58 7.45
CA LEU A 143 6.30 14.98 7.38
C LEU A 143 5.11 15.78 6.86
N ARG A 144 4.98 17.00 7.37
CA ARG A 144 3.99 17.97 6.89
C ARG A 144 4.67 19.24 6.47
N ALA A 145 4.36 19.72 5.26
CA ALA A 145 4.76 21.03 4.81
C ALA A 145 3.63 22.02 5.06
N MET A 146 3.98 23.19 5.55
CA MET A 146 3.04 24.28 5.85
C MET A 146 3.58 25.58 5.28
N PRO A 147 2.71 26.49 4.82
CA PRO A 147 3.15 27.83 4.48
C PRO A 147 3.75 28.50 5.72
N GLU A 148 4.73 29.38 5.53
CA GLU A 148 5.23 30.18 6.64
C GLU A 148 4.15 31.14 7.11
N ALA A 149 4.07 31.33 8.43
CA ALA A 149 3.18 32.33 9.01
C ALA A 149 3.66 33.73 8.61
N GLU A 150 2.73 34.58 8.16
CA GLU A 150 3.01 35.99 7.87
C GLU A 150 3.26 36.78 9.15
#